data_63e5bb5b2eaf86a52179965ce2f47703
#
_entry.id   63e5bb5b2eaf86a52179965ce2f47703
#
_cell.length_a   1.000
_cell.length_b   1.000
_cell.length_c   1.000
_cell.angle_alpha   90.00
_cell.angle_beta   90.00
_cell.angle_gamma   90.00
#
_symmetry.space_group_name_H-M   'P 1'
#
loop_
_entity.id
_entity.type
_entity.pdbx_description
1 polymer ?
#
loop_
_entity_poly.entity_id
_entity_poly.type
_entity_poly.pdbx_seq_one_letter_code
_entity_poly.pdbx_strand_id
1 'polypeptide(L)' 'MAKIKAEMTGTILELKVKVGDTVKSGQEVAVVESMKMEVPLLSSASGKVTAVLKAVGDFLNEGDVLLELA' A
#
# COMPACT_ATOMS: atom_id res chain seq x y z
N MET A 1 6.72 11.65 -9.68
CA MET A 1 5.89 11.18 -8.55
C MET A 1 5.22 9.88 -8.92
N ALA A 2 5.26 8.92 -8.03
CA ALA A 2 4.65 7.62 -8.27
C ALA A 2 3.51 7.39 -7.29
N LYS A 3 2.53 6.61 -7.70
CA LYS A 3 1.41 6.21 -6.85
C LYS A 3 1.41 4.71 -6.74
N ILE A 4 1.25 4.21 -5.52
CA ILE A 4 1.16 2.78 -5.28
C ILE A 4 -0.31 2.43 -5.14
N LYS A 5 -0.81 1.63 -6.07
CA LYS A 5 -2.22 1.29 -6.17
C LYS A 5 -2.44 -0.15 -5.71
N ALA A 6 -3.63 -0.39 -5.20
CA ALA A 6 -4.03 -1.74 -4.85
C ALA A 6 -4.23 -2.58 -6.12
N GLU A 7 -3.68 -3.78 -6.12
CA GLU A 7 -3.84 -4.71 -7.25
C GLU A 7 -5.00 -5.67 -7.01
N MET A 8 -5.61 -5.61 -5.83
CA MET A 8 -6.73 -6.48 -5.48
C MET A 8 -7.63 -5.76 -4.49
N THR A 9 -8.84 -6.28 -4.34
CA THR A 9 -9.82 -5.78 -3.39
C THR A 9 -9.66 -6.49 -2.06
N GLY A 10 -9.67 -5.75 -0.96
CA GLY A 10 -9.57 -6.33 0.37
C GLY A 10 -9.51 -5.28 1.46
N THR A 11 -9.32 -5.75 2.70
CA THR A 11 -9.23 -4.89 3.87
C THR A 11 -7.78 -4.78 4.32
N ILE A 12 -7.34 -3.58 4.64
CA ILE A 12 -5.95 -3.36 5.10
C ILE A 12 -5.82 -3.88 6.52
N LEU A 13 -4.95 -4.88 6.70
CA LEU A 13 -4.64 -5.45 8.01
C LEU A 13 -3.46 -4.74 8.67
N GLU A 14 -2.46 -4.36 7.87
CA GLU A 14 -1.27 -3.68 8.37
C GLU A 14 -0.79 -2.67 7.34
N LEU A 15 -0.25 -1.55 7.85
CA LEU A 15 0.53 -0.61 7.06
C LEU A 15 1.95 -0.67 7.59
N LYS A 16 2.91 -0.95 6.72
CA LYS A 16 4.32 -1.13 7.11
C LYS A 16 5.17 0.09 6.87
N VAL A 17 4.57 1.15 6.32
CA VAL A 17 5.28 2.40 6.03
C VAL A 17 4.42 3.58 6.43
N LYS A 18 5.06 4.74 6.58
CA LYS A 18 4.39 5.99 6.94
C LYS A 18 5.01 7.13 6.13
N VAL A 19 4.39 8.28 6.17
CA VAL A 19 4.92 9.48 5.53
C VAL A 19 6.35 9.73 6.03
N GLY A 20 7.26 9.95 5.10
CA GLY A 20 8.67 10.16 5.39
C GLY A 20 9.54 8.93 5.20
N ASP A 21 8.95 7.75 5.15
CA ASP A 21 9.72 6.53 4.91
C ASP A 21 10.16 6.45 3.45
N THR A 22 11.30 5.81 3.23
CA THR A 22 11.77 5.51 1.87
C THR A 22 11.43 4.07 1.56
N VAL A 23 10.83 3.85 0.41
CA VAL A 23 10.50 2.49 -0.04
C VAL A 23 11.23 2.16 -1.33
N LYS A 24 11.42 0.87 -1.56
CA LYS A 24 12.05 0.37 -2.77
C LYS A 24 11.04 -0.47 -3.54
N SER A 25 11.19 -0.50 -4.86
CA SER A 25 10.38 -1.37 -5.70
C SER A 25 10.49 -2.82 -5.22
N GLY A 26 9.36 -3.47 -5.03
CA GLY A 26 9.30 -4.84 -4.51
C GLY A 26 9.20 -4.91 -3.00
N GLN A 27 9.33 -3.81 -2.28
CA GLN A 27 9.21 -3.79 -0.83
C GLN A 27 7.75 -3.96 -0.42
N GLU A 28 7.51 -4.74 0.63
CA GLU A 28 6.16 -4.92 1.18
C GLU A 28 5.77 -3.65 1.94
N VAL A 29 4.67 -3.03 1.57
CA VAL A 29 4.22 -1.77 2.17
C VAL A 29 2.95 -1.92 3.00
N ALA A 30 2.20 -3.00 2.77
CA ALA A 30 0.97 -3.25 3.52
C ALA A 30 0.62 -4.73 3.43
N VAL A 31 -0.28 -5.16 4.31
CA VAL A 31 -0.87 -6.50 4.24
C VAL A 31 -2.36 -6.30 4.12
N VAL A 32 -2.96 -6.97 3.15
CA VAL A 32 -4.38 -6.86 2.84
C VAL A 32 -5.02 -8.23 2.99
N GLU A 33 -6.17 -8.29 3.63
CA GLU A 33 -6.97 -9.51 3.68
C GLU A 33 -7.91 -9.56 2.49
N SER A 34 -7.75 -10.57 1.66
CA SER A 34 -8.60 -10.77 0.50
C SER A 34 -9.01 -12.24 0.49
N MET A 35 -10.31 -12.50 0.45
CA MET A 35 -10.86 -13.85 0.42
C MET A 35 -10.32 -14.72 1.56
N LYS A 36 -10.26 -14.12 2.76
CA LYS A 36 -9.78 -14.78 4.00
C LYS A 36 -8.30 -15.16 3.96
N MET A 37 -7.53 -14.56 3.05
CA MET A 37 -6.10 -14.78 2.95
C MET A 37 -5.37 -13.46 3.15
N GLU A 38 -4.24 -13.51 3.83
CA GLU A 38 -3.38 -12.33 4.00
C GLU A 38 -2.44 -12.26 2.79
N VAL A 39 -2.49 -11.14 2.10
CA VAL A 39 -1.71 -10.94 0.88
C VAL A 39 -0.86 -9.69 1.05
N PRO A 40 0.46 -9.78 0.83
CA PRO A 40 1.31 -8.60 0.89
C PRO A 40 1.07 -7.69 -0.30
N LEU A 41 1.04 -6.39 -0.05
CA LEU A 41 0.98 -5.39 -1.10
C LEU A 41 2.38 -4.83 -1.27
N LEU A 42 2.92 -4.96 -2.48
CA LEU A 42 4.30 -4.57 -2.75
C LEU A 42 4.33 -3.24 -3.48
N SER A 43 5.38 -2.46 -3.20
CA SER A 43 5.58 -1.21 -3.93
C SER A 43 6.03 -1.50 -5.35
N SER A 44 5.41 -0.84 -6.32
CA SER A 44 5.79 -0.96 -7.72
C SER A 44 6.86 0.04 -8.12
N ALA A 45 7.28 0.91 -7.19
CA ALA A 45 8.25 1.96 -7.47
C ALA A 45 9.06 2.26 -6.23
N SER A 46 10.19 2.94 -6.43
CA SER A 46 11.04 3.41 -5.33
C SER A 46 10.82 4.90 -5.13
N GLY A 47 10.91 5.35 -3.89
CA GLY A 47 10.79 6.76 -3.57
C GLY A 47 10.46 6.98 -2.12
N LYS A 48 10.26 8.26 -1.76
CA LYS A 48 9.90 8.64 -0.40
C LYS A 48 8.39 8.80 -0.31
N VAL A 49 7.80 8.23 0.74
CA VAL A 49 6.36 8.31 0.96
C VAL A 49 5.99 9.76 1.31
N THR A 50 5.15 10.37 0.49
CA THR A 50 4.68 11.74 0.72
C THR A 50 3.25 11.77 1.23
N ALA A 51 2.47 10.71 0.98
CA ALA A 51 1.11 10.62 1.48
C ALA A 51 0.70 9.17 1.64
N VAL A 52 -0.08 8.89 2.69
CA VAL A 52 -0.72 7.59 2.91
C VAL A 52 -2.22 7.86 2.90
N LEU A 53 -2.92 7.29 1.92
CA LEU A 53 -4.31 7.66 1.64
C LEU A 53 -5.32 6.74 2.29
N LYS A 54 -4.87 5.64 2.89
CA LYS A 54 -5.73 4.67 3.56
C LYS A 54 -5.13 4.30 4.90
N ALA A 55 -5.94 3.75 5.78
CA ALA A 55 -5.53 3.36 7.12
C ALA A 55 -5.85 1.89 7.37
N VAL A 56 -5.25 1.34 8.42
CA VAL A 56 -5.59 -0.02 8.87
C VAL A 56 -7.09 -0.10 9.13
N GLY A 57 -7.71 -1.14 8.62
CA GLY A 57 -9.15 -1.34 8.71
C GLY A 57 -9.94 -0.80 7.53
N ASP A 58 -9.31 0.04 6.69
CA ASP A 58 -9.99 0.56 5.50
C ASP A 58 -10.09 -0.52 4.44
N PHE A 59 -11.12 -0.40 3.62
CA PHE A 59 -11.33 -1.28 2.50
C PHE A 59 -10.67 -0.68 1.25
N LEU A 60 -9.94 -1.51 0.53
CA LEU A 60 -9.31 -1.12 -0.74
C LEU A 60 -10.03 -1.80 -1.89
N ASN A 61 -10.33 -1.03 -2.92
CA ASN A 61 -10.76 -1.59 -4.21
C ASN A 61 -9.56 -1.63 -5.14
N GLU A 62 -9.58 -2.55 -6.07
CA GLU A 62 -8.55 -2.62 -7.11
C GLU A 62 -8.44 -1.25 -7.80
N GLY A 63 -7.23 -0.73 -7.91
CA GLY A 63 -6.98 0.56 -8.52
C GLY A 63 -6.97 1.74 -7.54
N ASP A 64 -7.42 1.54 -6.29
CA ASP A 64 -7.33 2.60 -5.29
C ASP A 64 -5.88 2.92 -4.99
N VAL A 65 -5.59 4.21 -4.80
CA VAL A 65 -4.23 4.64 -4.44
C VAL A 65 -4.05 4.50 -2.95
N LEU A 66 -3.01 3.74 -2.55
CA LEU A 66 -2.67 3.57 -1.14
C LEU A 66 -1.63 4.59 -0.70
N LEU A 67 -0.60 4.78 -1.49
CA LEU A 67 0.52 5.66 -1.16
C LEU A 67 0.86 6.56 -2.34
N GLU A 68 1.42 7.72 -2.02
CA GLU A 68 2.08 8.57 -3.02
C GLU A 68 3.55 8.68 -2.67
N LEU A 69 4.39 8.60 -3.67
CA LEU A 69 5.84 8.68 -3.53
C LEU A 69 6.38 9.87 -4.30
N ALA A 70 7.39 10.48 -3.72
CA ALA A 70 8.12 11.55 -4.41
C ALA A 70 9.17 10.95 -5.34
#